data_2397f7f57ac8d9cd104747dc6f72b662
#
_entry.id   2397f7f57ac8d9cd104747dc6f72b662
#
_cell.length_a   1.000
_cell.length_b   1.000
_cell.length_c   1.000
_cell.angle_alpha   90.00
_cell.angle_beta   90.00
_cell.angle_gamma   90.00
#
_symmetry.space_group_name_H-M   'P 1'
#
loop_
_entity.id
_entity.type
_entity.pdbx_description
1 polymer ?
#
loop_
_entity_poly.entity_id
_entity_poly.type
_entity_poly.pdbx_seq_one_letter_code
_entity_poly.pdbx_strand_id
1 'polypeptide(L)'
;MVCACAVHAGAQVYEPLADSMRAGLQASIADTPASRHAFSNSMDAVNWLTEMAQRLERRVPFLRTRLDLLRTVHYEASRAGLDPQLVLAVIHVESNFRKFAVSSAGARGYMQVMPFWAGLIGKKNDNLFNLRTNLRYGCVILRHYLDIEGGNLSRALSRYNGSVGKSEYPNLVLRTMRANWRVDAARRSSSS
;
A
#
# COMPACT_ATOMS: atom_id res chain seq x y z
N MET A 1 -22.23 -14.62 16.43
CA MET A 1 -20.86 -14.97 16.86
C MET A 1 -19.91 -14.38 15.83
N VAL A 2 -19.44 -13.16 16.06
CA VAL A 2 -18.56 -12.42 15.13
C VAL A 2 -17.15 -12.93 15.41
N CYS A 3 -16.62 -13.75 14.49
CA CYS A 3 -15.23 -14.16 14.51
C CYS A 3 -14.38 -12.92 14.27
N ALA A 4 -13.84 -12.35 15.32
CA ALA A 4 -12.80 -11.32 15.23
C ALA A 4 -11.57 -12.00 14.64
N CYS A 5 -11.38 -11.89 13.32
CA CYS A 5 -10.10 -12.15 12.70
C CYS A 5 -9.11 -11.19 13.37
N ALA A 6 -8.34 -11.70 14.30
CA ALA A 6 -7.17 -11.01 14.80
C ALA A 6 -6.27 -10.73 13.60
N VAL A 7 -6.28 -9.49 13.14
CA VAL A 7 -5.32 -8.99 12.17
C VAL A 7 -3.97 -9.17 12.86
N HIS A 8 -3.20 -10.15 12.43
CA HIS A 8 -1.79 -10.27 12.79
C HIS A 8 -1.09 -9.10 12.09
N ALA A 9 -1.23 -7.92 12.69
CA ALA A 9 -0.41 -6.79 12.32
C ALA A 9 1.03 -7.16 12.73
N GLY A 10 1.78 -7.70 11.80
CA GLY A 10 3.21 -7.85 11.94
C GLY A 10 3.81 -6.46 12.16
N ALA A 11 4.92 -6.38 12.83
CA ALA A 11 5.66 -5.14 13.00
C ALA A 11 6.87 -5.19 12.07
N GLN A 12 6.98 -4.21 11.17
CA GLN A 12 8.20 -3.98 10.43
C GLN A 12 9.37 -3.91 11.42
N VAL A 13 10.44 -4.64 11.14
CA VAL A 13 11.61 -4.67 12.02
C VAL A 13 12.56 -3.54 11.62
N TYR A 14 13.10 -2.83 12.62
CA TYR A 14 14.14 -1.84 12.38
C TYR A 14 15.42 -2.56 11.93
N GLU A 15 15.90 -2.23 10.74
CA GLU A 15 17.21 -2.66 10.22
C GLU A 15 18.04 -1.40 9.93
N PRO A 16 19.34 -1.38 10.34
CA PRO A 16 20.22 -0.28 9.96
C PRO A 16 20.32 -0.18 8.43
N LEU A 17 20.14 1.00 7.88
CA LEU A 17 20.30 1.26 6.45
C LEU A 17 21.68 1.83 6.18
N ALA A 18 22.32 1.39 5.09
CA ALA A 18 23.49 2.08 4.56
C ALA A 18 23.13 3.52 4.17
N ASP A 19 24.06 4.46 4.30
CA ASP A 19 23.78 5.88 4.07
C ASP A 19 23.30 6.17 2.65
N SER A 20 23.85 5.50 1.64
CA SER A 20 23.39 5.62 0.25
C SER A 20 21.95 5.16 0.06
N MET A 21 21.57 4.06 0.70
CA MET A 21 20.22 3.53 0.67
C MET A 21 19.25 4.46 1.40
N ARG A 22 19.64 4.98 2.56
CA ARG A 22 18.85 5.98 3.30
C ARG A 22 18.61 7.21 2.46
N ALA A 23 19.64 7.77 1.82
CA ALA A 23 19.53 8.94 0.93
C ALA A 23 18.57 8.67 -0.25
N GLY A 24 18.64 7.51 -0.89
CA GLY A 24 17.71 7.10 -1.94
C GLY A 24 16.26 7.02 -1.48
N LEU A 25 16.01 6.45 -0.30
CA LEU A 25 14.68 6.39 0.28
C LEU A 25 14.15 7.77 0.69
N GLN A 26 15.01 8.63 1.25
CA GLN A 26 14.65 10.03 1.55
C GLN A 26 14.27 10.81 0.29
N ALA A 27 15.00 10.65 -0.80
CA ALA A 27 14.64 11.23 -2.09
C ALA A 27 13.29 10.69 -2.61
N SER A 28 13.01 9.42 -2.37
CA SER A 28 11.73 8.79 -2.73
C SER A 28 10.56 9.25 -1.86
N ILE A 29 10.79 9.66 -0.62
CA ILE A 29 9.78 10.26 0.26
C ILE A 29 9.54 11.72 -0.08
N ALA A 30 10.57 12.45 -0.57
CA ALA A 30 10.44 13.85 -0.91
C ALA A 30 9.33 14.09 -1.96
N ASP A 31 8.63 15.22 -1.82
CA ASP A 31 7.52 15.56 -2.70
C ASP A 31 8.03 16.10 -4.04
N THR A 32 8.50 15.21 -4.89
CA THR A 32 8.75 15.55 -6.29
C THR A 32 7.44 15.38 -7.04
N PRO A 33 6.92 16.41 -7.73
CA PRO A 33 5.73 16.25 -8.58
C PRO A 33 6.04 15.17 -9.62
N ALA A 34 5.50 13.97 -9.46
CA ALA A 34 5.50 13.00 -10.54
C ALA A 34 4.64 13.57 -11.67
N SER A 35 5.09 13.39 -12.91
CA SER A 35 4.33 13.76 -14.09
C SER A 35 2.86 13.29 -13.93
N ARG A 36 1.93 14.13 -14.36
CA ARG A 36 0.47 13.99 -14.18
C ARG A 36 -0.15 12.74 -14.86
N HIS A 37 0.67 11.81 -15.34
CA HIS A 37 0.25 10.64 -16.12
C HIS A 37 0.29 9.34 -15.32
N ALA A 38 -0.44 9.29 -14.20
CA ALA A 38 -0.65 8.04 -13.48
C ALA A 38 -1.53 7.03 -14.27
N PHE A 39 -2.19 7.48 -15.33
CA PHE A 39 -2.93 6.64 -16.26
C PHE A 39 -2.48 6.96 -17.68
N SER A 40 -2.19 5.93 -18.47
CA SER A 40 -1.82 6.04 -19.89
C SER A 40 -2.98 6.55 -20.76
N ASN A 41 -4.21 6.40 -20.26
CA ASN A 41 -5.46 6.80 -20.91
C ASN A 41 -6.46 7.26 -19.84
N SER A 42 -7.17 8.37 -20.09
CA SER A 42 -8.18 8.91 -19.19
C SER A 42 -9.38 7.95 -18.99
N MET A 43 -9.74 7.18 -20.03
CA MET A 43 -10.82 6.20 -19.95
C MET A 43 -10.46 5.02 -19.04
N ASP A 44 -9.23 4.50 -19.14
CA ASP A 44 -8.74 3.44 -18.24
C ASP A 44 -8.74 3.90 -16.79
N ALA A 45 -8.40 5.17 -16.55
CA ALA A 45 -8.46 5.80 -15.24
C ALA A 45 -9.88 5.77 -14.66
N VAL A 46 -10.85 6.22 -15.47
CA VAL A 46 -12.26 6.29 -15.06
C VAL A 46 -12.80 4.89 -14.77
N ASN A 47 -12.54 3.94 -15.66
CA ASN A 47 -12.98 2.55 -15.51
C ASN A 47 -12.40 1.91 -14.24
N TRP A 48 -11.09 2.06 -14.01
CA TRP A 48 -10.44 1.53 -12.82
C TRP A 48 -11.00 2.17 -11.54
N LEU A 49 -11.13 3.50 -11.50
CA LEU A 49 -11.69 4.21 -10.35
C LEU A 49 -13.12 3.78 -10.04
N THR A 50 -13.95 3.64 -11.09
CA THR A 50 -15.35 3.23 -10.95
C THR A 50 -15.45 1.83 -10.36
N GLU A 51 -14.70 0.86 -10.92
CA GLU A 51 -14.72 -0.52 -10.46
C GLU A 51 -14.19 -0.64 -9.03
N MET A 52 -13.06 -0.01 -8.72
CA MET A 52 -12.50 -0.06 -7.37
C MET A 52 -13.37 0.66 -6.35
N ALA A 53 -14.04 1.76 -6.74
CA ALA A 53 -14.97 2.46 -5.86
C ALA A 53 -16.19 1.61 -5.50
N GLN A 54 -16.73 0.83 -6.43
CA GLN A 54 -17.82 -0.11 -6.16
C GLN A 54 -17.37 -1.20 -5.18
N ARG A 55 -16.21 -1.80 -5.40
CA ARG A 55 -15.66 -2.87 -4.55
C ARG A 55 -15.36 -2.38 -3.11
N LEU A 56 -15.02 -1.10 -2.97
CA LEU A 56 -14.65 -0.48 -1.71
C LEU A 56 -15.87 0.03 -0.90
N GLU A 57 -17.07 0.06 -1.48
CA GLU A 57 -18.25 0.73 -0.93
C GLU A 57 -18.61 0.31 0.49
N ARG A 58 -18.60 -0.99 0.77
CA ARG A 58 -18.93 -1.52 2.11
C ARG A 58 -17.92 -1.13 3.18
N ARG A 59 -16.65 -0.86 2.82
CA ARG A 59 -15.57 -0.54 3.76
C ARG A 59 -15.40 0.96 3.96
N VAL A 60 -15.64 1.73 2.90
CA VAL A 60 -15.55 3.19 2.89
C VAL A 60 -16.84 3.74 2.28
N PRO A 61 -17.90 3.96 3.06
CA PRO A 61 -19.24 4.29 2.54
C PRO A 61 -19.31 5.61 1.78
N PHE A 62 -18.51 6.62 2.16
CA PHE A 62 -18.56 7.94 1.56
C PHE A 62 -17.79 7.99 0.23
N LEU A 63 -18.48 8.25 -0.88
CA LEU A 63 -17.93 8.25 -2.24
C LEU A 63 -16.70 9.17 -2.37
N ARG A 64 -16.77 10.39 -1.84
CA ARG A 64 -15.65 11.33 -1.89
C ARG A 64 -14.40 10.74 -1.24
N THR A 65 -14.54 10.18 -0.05
CA THR A 65 -13.42 9.53 0.67
C THR A 65 -12.86 8.35 -0.12
N ARG A 66 -13.73 7.53 -0.76
CA ARG A 66 -13.29 6.43 -1.64
C ARG A 66 -12.45 6.93 -2.81
N LEU A 67 -12.94 7.96 -3.50
CA LEU A 67 -12.24 8.50 -4.67
C LEU A 67 -10.91 9.13 -4.29
N ASP A 68 -10.84 9.87 -3.18
CA ASP A 68 -9.60 10.45 -2.68
C ASP A 68 -8.59 9.37 -2.31
N LEU A 69 -9.05 8.31 -1.62
CA LEU A 69 -8.23 7.15 -1.28
C LEU A 69 -7.70 6.45 -2.54
N LEU A 70 -8.57 6.11 -3.49
CA LEU A 70 -8.20 5.37 -4.70
C LEU A 70 -7.24 6.16 -5.59
N ARG A 71 -7.47 7.47 -5.77
CA ARG A 71 -6.55 8.34 -6.52
C ARG A 71 -5.18 8.39 -5.85
N THR A 72 -5.15 8.48 -4.51
CA THR A 72 -3.89 8.52 -3.77
C THR A 72 -3.18 7.17 -3.84
N VAL A 73 -3.89 6.05 -3.72
CA VAL A 73 -3.33 4.69 -3.89
C VAL A 73 -2.71 4.55 -5.28
N HIS A 74 -3.47 4.89 -6.33
CA HIS A 74 -2.98 4.77 -7.70
C HIS A 74 -1.72 5.62 -7.92
N TYR A 75 -1.74 6.88 -7.46
CA TYR A 75 -0.62 7.79 -7.58
C TYR A 75 0.64 7.27 -6.86
N GLU A 76 0.54 6.94 -5.57
CA GLU A 76 1.71 6.55 -4.77
C GLU A 76 2.22 5.15 -5.15
N ALA A 77 1.35 4.22 -5.54
CA ALA A 77 1.74 2.92 -6.07
C ALA A 77 2.50 3.06 -7.39
N SER A 78 1.93 3.77 -8.37
CA SER A 78 2.57 3.99 -9.68
C SER A 78 3.92 4.71 -9.55
N ARG A 79 3.99 5.70 -8.67
CA ARG A 79 5.23 6.42 -8.37
C ARG A 79 6.32 5.51 -7.80
N ALA A 80 5.94 4.53 -6.99
CA ALA A 80 6.85 3.54 -6.42
C ALA A 80 7.10 2.33 -7.35
N GLY A 81 6.53 2.32 -8.56
CA GLY A 81 6.64 1.17 -9.47
C GLY A 81 5.94 -0.09 -8.93
N LEU A 82 4.85 0.08 -8.19
CA LEU A 82 4.02 -1.01 -7.64
C LEU A 82 2.67 -1.07 -8.37
N ASP A 83 2.08 -2.27 -8.41
CA ASP A 83 0.70 -2.45 -8.86
C ASP A 83 -0.27 -1.82 -7.81
N PRO A 84 -1.14 -0.87 -8.20
CA PRO A 84 -2.14 -0.30 -7.31
C PRO A 84 -3.07 -1.33 -6.67
N GLN A 85 -3.34 -2.45 -7.34
CA GLN A 85 -4.16 -3.54 -6.82
C GLN A 85 -3.45 -4.31 -5.71
N LEU A 86 -2.13 -4.45 -5.81
CA LEU A 86 -1.31 -4.97 -4.72
C LEU A 86 -1.38 -4.08 -3.49
N VAL A 87 -1.26 -2.76 -3.68
CA VAL A 87 -1.34 -1.78 -2.58
C VAL A 87 -2.72 -1.81 -1.92
N LEU A 88 -3.81 -1.92 -2.70
CA LEU A 88 -5.17 -2.11 -2.15
C LEU A 88 -5.28 -3.40 -1.33
N ALA A 89 -4.65 -4.49 -1.76
CA ALA A 89 -4.64 -5.74 -1.02
C ALA A 89 -3.86 -5.63 0.30
N VAL A 90 -2.73 -4.95 0.30
CA VAL A 90 -1.97 -4.65 1.52
C VAL A 90 -2.80 -3.83 2.49
N ILE A 91 -3.42 -2.72 2.06
CA ILE A 91 -4.30 -1.90 2.90
C ILE A 91 -5.47 -2.72 3.47
N HIS A 92 -6.05 -3.61 2.65
CA HIS A 92 -7.14 -4.48 3.08
C HIS A 92 -6.70 -5.40 4.24
N VAL A 93 -5.54 -6.03 4.11
CA VAL A 93 -5.00 -6.94 5.14
C VAL A 93 -4.54 -6.18 6.37
N GLU A 94 -3.85 -5.04 6.20
CA GLU A 94 -3.24 -4.28 7.30
C GLU A 94 -4.26 -3.55 8.17
N SER A 95 -5.21 -2.89 7.56
CA SER A 95 -6.11 -1.99 8.30
C SER A 95 -7.60 -2.21 8.00
N ASN A 96 -7.92 -3.04 7.00
CA ASN A 96 -9.27 -3.09 6.43
C ASN A 96 -9.80 -1.68 6.09
N PHE A 97 -8.93 -0.85 5.50
CA PHE A 97 -9.22 0.55 5.11
C PHE A 97 -9.53 1.50 6.28
N ARG A 98 -9.11 1.19 7.50
CA ARG A 98 -9.31 2.06 8.66
C ARG A 98 -8.18 3.09 8.76
N LYS A 99 -8.50 4.35 8.52
CA LYS A 99 -7.57 5.47 8.53
C LYS A 99 -6.76 5.59 9.83
N PHE A 100 -7.39 5.37 10.96
CA PHE A 100 -6.81 5.54 12.29
C PHE A 100 -6.46 4.21 12.96
N ALA A 101 -6.21 3.17 12.16
CA ALA A 101 -5.77 1.88 12.71
C ALA A 101 -4.43 2.03 13.42
N VAL A 102 -4.32 1.41 14.60
CA VAL A 102 -3.08 1.28 15.37
C VAL A 102 -2.97 -0.18 15.79
N SER A 103 -1.83 -0.82 15.52
CA SER A 103 -1.56 -2.18 15.98
C SER A 103 -1.01 -2.19 17.41
N SER A 104 -0.97 -3.36 18.04
CA SER A 104 -0.33 -3.54 19.34
C SER A 104 1.16 -3.19 19.34
N ALA A 105 1.82 -3.30 18.18
CA ALA A 105 3.21 -2.90 17.99
C ALA A 105 3.39 -1.39 17.67
N GLY A 106 2.29 -0.63 17.54
CA GLY A 106 2.33 0.80 17.27
C GLY A 106 2.36 1.18 15.78
N ALA A 107 2.19 0.22 14.85
CA ALA A 107 2.04 0.51 13.43
C ALA A 107 0.78 1.34 13.17
N ARG A 108 0.82 2.27 12.20
CA ARG A 108 -0.21 3.31 12.05
C ARG A 108 -0.79 3.40 10.64
N GLY A 109 -2.09 3.67 10.58
CA GLY A 109 -2.82 4.08 9.38
C GLY A 109 -3.11 2.95 8.39
N TYR A 110 -3.42 3.33 7.17
CA TYR A 110 -3.89 2.41 6.12
C TYR A 110 -2.95 1.25 5.83
N MET A 111 -1.65 1.53 5.67
CA MET A 111 -0.62 0.53 5.35
C MET A 111 0.18 0.09 6.58
N GLN A 112 -0.26 0.43 7.81
CA GLN A 112 0.37 0.04 9.07
C GLN A 112 1.88 0.31 9.10
N VAL A 113 2.24 1.56 8.83
CA VAL A 113 3.64 2.01 8.83
C VAL A 113 4.14 2.19 10.26
N MET A 114 5.31 1.63 10.57
CA MET A 114 5.96 1.79 11.87
C MET A 114 6.55 3.20 12.02
N PRO A 115 6.35 3.87 13.19
CA PRO A 115 6.79 5.26 13.40
C PRO A 115 8.29 5.52 13.22
N PHE A 116 9.15 4.51 13.43
CA PHE A 116 10.60 4.69 13.25
C PHE A 116 10.97 5.06 11.80
N TRP A 117 10.17 4.62 10.80
CA TRP A 117 10.41 4.97 9.41
C TRP A 117 10.36 6.48 9.17
N ALA A 118 9.44 7.19 9.85
CA ALA A 118 9.38 8.64 9.73
C ALA A 118 10.70 9.32 10.15
N GLY A 119 11.30 8.85 11.24
CA GLY A 119 12.61 9.35 11.66
C GLY A 119 13.78 8.91 10.79
N LEU A 120 13.65 7.77 10.10
CA LEU A 120 14.73 7.16 9.34
C LEU A 120 14.85 7.73 7.91
N ILE A 121 13.71 7.88 7.22
CA ILE A 121 13.69 8.25 5.79
C ILE A 121 12.85 9.50 5.47
N GLY A 122 12.23 10.14 6.46
CA GLY A 122 11.44 11.35 6.30
C GLY A 122 11.62 12.32 7.44
N LYS A 123 10.53 12.94 7.91
CA LYS A 123 10.55 13.84 9.05
C LYS A 123 9.97 13.14 10.28
N LYS A 124 10.70 13.20 11.40
CA LYS A 124 10.30 12.54 12.67
C LYS A 124 8.85 12.83 13.09
N ASN A 125 8.33 13.99 12.73
CA ASN A 125 6.98 14.44 13.08
C ASN A 125 5.96 14.22 11.96
N ASP A 126 6.27 13.44 10.92
CA ASP A 126 5.32 13.14 9.87
C ASP A 126 4.10 12.40 10.44
N ASN A 127 2.91 12.91 10.09
CA ASN A 127 1.65 12.33 10.55
C ASN A 127 1.28 11.09 9.71
N LEU A 128 1.57 9.90 10.24
CA LEU A 128 1.26 8.63 9.59
C LEU A 128 -0.25 8.29 9.52
N PHE A 129 -1.14 9.13 10.06
CA PHE A 129 -2.58 9.06 9.83
C PHE A 129 -3.04 9.95 8.66
N ASN A 130 -2.16 10.81 8.12
CA ASN A 130 -2.44 11.50 6.89
C ASN A 130 -2.42 10.51 5.72
N LEU A 131 -3.45 10.55 4.87
CA LEU A 131 -3.64 9.61 3.77
C LEU A 131 -2.40 9.55 2.86
N ARG A 132 -1.99 10.69 2.32
CA ARG A 132 -0.88 10.76 1.37
C ARG A 132 0.44 10.34 2.00
N THR A 133 0.72 10.83 3.21
CA THR A 133 1.93 10.48 3.97
C THR A 133 2.00 8.98 4.21
N ASN A 134 0.92 8.37 4.70
CA ASN A 134 0.88 6.94 5.00
C ASN A 134 1.13 6.07 3.76
N LEU A 135 0.42 6.36 2.67
CA LEU A 135 0.55 5.60 1.42
C LEU A 135 1.94 5.80 0.80
N ARG A 136 2.50 7.00 0.86
CA ARG A 136 3.84 7.28 0.38
C ARG A 136 4.88 6.44 1.10
N TYR A 137 4.89 6.47 2.44
CA TYR A 137 5.80 5.65 3.24
C TYR A 137 5.58 4.16 2.96
N GLY A 138 4.35 3.69 3.02
CA GLY A 138 4.04 2.28 2.79
C GLY A 138 4.49 1.76 1.42
N CYS A 139 4.25 2.54 0.35
CA CYS A 139 4.69 2.17 -1.00
C CYS A 139 6.22 2.20 -1.14
N VAL A 140 6.89 3.22 -0.61
CA VAL A 140 8.37 3.34 -0.65
C VAL A 140 9.02 2.18 0.11
N ILE A 141 8.52 1.84 1.30
CA ILE A 141 9.03 0.72 2.11
C ILE A 141 8.81 -0.61 1.41
N LEU A 142 7.62 -0.84 0.84
CA LEU A 142 7.33 -2.08 0.11
C LEU A 142 8.21 -2.21 -1.14
N ARG A 143 8.42 -1.13 -1.88
CA ARG A 143 9.33 -1.08 -3.03
C ARG A 143 10.76 -1.41 -2.60
N HIS A 144 11.25 -0.79 -1.55
CA HIS A 144 12.56 -1.07 -0.98
C HIS A 144 12.76 -2.56 -0.65
N TYR A 145 11.80 -3.19 0.01
CA TYR A 145 11.88 -4.62 0.28
C TYR A 145 11.81 -5.47 -0.99
N LEU A 146 11.05 -5.02 -1.99
CA LEU A 146 11.00 -5.72 -3.28
C LEU A 146 12.35 -5.65 -4.02
N ASP A 147 13.05 -4.53 -3.92
CA ASP A 147 14.40 -4.36 -4.48
C ASP A 147 15.43 -5.23 -3.76
N ILE A 148 15.43 -5.25 -2.42
CA ILE A 148 16.31 -6.11 -1.62
C ILE A 148 16.10 -7.59 -1.96
N GLU A 149 14.84 -8.01 -2.18
CA GLU A 149 14.51 -9.40 -2.47
C GLU A 149 14.57 -9.75 -3.96
N GLY A 150 15.22 -8.90 -4.79
CA GLY A 150 15.42 -9.15 -6.21
C GLY A 150 14.12 -9.33 -7.01
N GLY A 151 13.07 -8.62 -6.61
CA GLY A 151 11.75 -8.71 -7.23
C GLY A 151 10.87 -9.84 -6.68
N ASN A 152 11.32 -10.63 -5.72
CA ASN A 152 10.51 -11.69 -5.11
C ASN A 152 9.43 -11.09 -4.19
N LEU A 153 8.22 -10.98 -4.73
CA LEU A 153 7.10 -10.34 -4.05
C LEU A 153 6.71 -11.04 -2.73
N SER A 154 6.76 -12.36 -2.69
CA SER A 154 6.41 -13.10 -1.47
C SER A 154 7.38 -12.80 -0.32
N ARG A 155 8.70 -12.75 -0.62
CA ARG A 155 9.72 -12.40 0.36
C ARG A 155 9.64 -10.94 0.77
N ALA A 156 9.38 -10.04 -0.18
CA ALA A 156 9.19 -8.62 0.09
C ALA A 156 8.00 -8.37 1.04
N LEU A 157 6.88 -9.02 0.80
CA LEU A 157 5.69 -8.95 1.67
C LEU A 157 5.98 -9.52 3.06
N SER A 158 6.74 -10.63 3.15
CA SER A 158 7.17 -11.21 4.42
C SER A 158 8.03 -10.23 5.24
N ARG A 159 8.98 -9.52 4.58
CA ARG A 159 9.75 -8.43 5.25
C ARG A 159 8.87 -7.27 5.65
N TYR A 160 7.97 -6.83 4.77
CA TYR A 160 7.06 -5.73 5.05
C TYR A 160 6.25 -5.95 6.32
N ASN A 161 5.80 -7.17 6.54
CA ASN A 161 5.04 -7.56 7.74
C ASN A 161 5.93 -7.91 8.94
N GLY A 162 7.27 -8.02 8.79
CA GLY A 162 8.16 -8.48 9.84
C GLY A 162 8.10 -9.98 10.12
N SER A 163 7.59 -10.77 9.16
CA SER A 163 7.44 -12.23 9.28
C SER A 163 8.38 -12.98 8.32
N VAL A 164 9.63 -12.56 8.26
CA VAL A 164 10.65 -13.13 7.35
C VAL A 164 10.68 -14.66 7.44
N GLY A 165 10.65 -15.31 6.28
CA GLY A 165 10.63 -16.77 6.16
C GLY A 165 9.26 -17.44 6.36
N LYS A 166 8.21 -16.67 6.69
CA LYS A 166 6.84 -17.18 6.82
C LYS A 166 6.01 -16.82 5.58
N SER A 167 5.14 -17.73 5.17
CA SER A 167 4.32 -17.58 3.96
C SER A 167 2.89 -17.12 4.22
N GLU A 168 2.45 -17.08 5.47
CA GLU A 168 1.06 -16.81 5.85
C GLU A 168 0.59 -15.43 5.39
N TYR A 169 1.38 -14.40 5.73
CA TYR A 169 1.06 -13.04 5.35
C TYR A 169 1.14 -12.81 3.82
N PRO A 170 2.22 -13.18 3.12
CA PRO A 170 2.27 -13.10 1.67
C PRO A 170 1.08 -13.80 0.99
N ASN A 171 0.77 -15.02 1.43
CA ASN A 171 -0.35 -15.78 0.89
C ASN A 171 -1.71 -15.08 1.15
N LEU A 172 -1.88 -14.47 2.30
CA LEU A 172 -3.09 -13.72 2.63
C LEU A 172 -3.24 -12.50 1.71
N VAL A 173 -2.18 -11.70 1.54
CA VAL A 173 -2.19 -10.53 0.65
C VAL A 173 -2.49 -10.93 -0.79
N LEU A 174 -1.80 -11.94 -1.31
CA LEU A 174 -1.98 -12.39 -2.70
C LEU A 174 -3.37 -13.01 -2.94
N ARG A 175 -3.93 -13.74 -1.98
CA ARG A 175 -5.32 -14.21 -2.06
C ARG A 175 -6.31 -13.05 -2.03
N THR A 176 -6.09 -12.09 -1.14
CA THR A 176 -6.93 -10.88 -1.02
C THR A 176 -6.88 -10.06 -2.32
N MET A 177 -5.71 -9.91 -2.92
CA MET A 177 -5.55 -9.25 -4.22
C MET A 177 -6.37 -9.94 -5.31
N ARG A 178 -6.22 -11.26 -5.46
CA ARG A 178 -6.94 -12.04 -6.48
C ARG A 178 -8.46 -12.01 -6.27
N ALA A 179 -8.91 -12.16 -5.03
CA ALA A 179 -10.34 -12.27 -4.72
C ALA A 179 -11.09 -10.94 -4.76
N ASN A 180 -10.42 -9.81 -4.44
CA ASN A 180 -11.11 -8.53 -4.22
C ASN A 180 -10.67 -7.41 -5.17
N TRP A 181 -9.42 -7.42 -5.66
CA TRP A 181 -8.83 -6.24 -6.30
C TRP A 181 -8.37 -6.47 -7.74
N ARG A 182 -8.29 -7.71 -8.22
CA ARG A 182 -7.86 -8.00 -9.59
C ARG A 182 -8.89 -7.49 -10.59
N VAL A 183 -8.42 -6.68 -11.55
CA VAL A 183 -9.21 -6.30 -12.74
C VAL A 183 -8.91 -7.32 -13.84
N ASP A 184 -9.91 -8.05 -14.29
CA ASP A 184 -9.74 -9.00 -15.38
C ASP A 184 -9.55 -8.24 -16.70
N ALA A 185 -8.40 -8.46 -17.33
CA ALA A 185 -8.07 -7.86 -18.63
C ALA A 185 -9.09 -8.22 -19.74
N ALA A 186 -9.83 -9.31 -19.58
CA ALA A 186 -10.83 -9.78 -20.54
C ALA A 186 -12.04 -8.84 -20.71
N ARG A 187 -12.34 -7.95 -19.74
CA ARG A 187 -13.43 -6.96 -19.89
C ARG A 187 -13.05 -5.74 -20.71
N ARG A 188 -11.77 -5.54 -21.05
CA ARG A 188 -11.30 -4.41 -21.87
C ARG A 188 -11.53 -4.62 -23.36
N SER A 189 -11.69 -5.86 -23.84
CA SER A 189 -11.82 -6.17 -25.26
C SER A 189 -13.27 -6.27 -25.74
N SER A 190 -14.28 -6.18 -24.87
CA SER A 190 -15.70 -6.28 -25.24
C SER A 190 -16.42 -4.92 -25.35
N SER A 191 -15.69 -3.80 -25.28
CA SER A 191 -16.25 -2.44 -25.39
C SER A 191 -15.65 -1.65 -26.58
N SER A 192 -15.13 -2.38 -27.58
CA SER A 192 -14.67 -1.79 -28.87
C SER A 192 -15.65 -2.12 -29.97
#